data_a925c314bfcbe5fc15a91a13edb6a360
#
_entry.id   a925c314bfcbe5fc15a91a13edb6a360
#
_cell.length_a   1.000
_cell.length_b   1.000
_cell.length_c   1.000
_cell.angle_alpha   90.00
_cell.angle_beta   90.00
_cell.angle_gamma   90.00
#
_symmetry.space_group_name_H-M   'P 1'
#
loop_
_entity.id
_entity.type
_entity.pdbx_description
1 polymer ?
#
loop_
_entity_poly.entity_id
_entity_poly.type
_entity_poly.pdbx_seq_one_letter_code
_entity_poly.pdbx_strand_id
1 'polypeptide(L)'
;MSAETESGTPFQALYGPKDLAGFDADHALGEPGQYPYTRGIYPSMYTTRPWTMRQYAGFGTAAESNARYRELIAHGTAGLSVAFDLPTQMGYDSDAPIAAGEVGKVGVAIDSIEDMRELFLGIPLDKVSTSMTINAPAAVLLLLYQLVAEKQGISPSALSGTIQNDVLKEYIARGTYIFPPGPSLRLVSNTFVYCHDQLPRWNTISISGYHMAEAGATPAQEIAFTLSNGIAYVEAALAAGFAVDDFGPRLSFFFVSRTSLLEEVAKFRAARRIWAQLMRDQFGAREERSMMLRFHTQTAGVQLTAQQPEVNLVRVAVQALAAVLGGTQSLHTNSYDEAIALPTPKAARLALRTQQVLAYETDLTKTVDPFAGSYAVESLTNEIEAASRHLMQEIAERGGAVMAIEQGFQKTEIERAAYQVARQIDAGERVVVGVNRFILDEEEPYEPLRVNPAIERNQAERLAALRAGRDQAAVDAALEEIRAVARGTGNVLYPLKEALRLRATVGEVCHALRDVWGAYRPTDA
;
A
#
# COMPACT_ATOMS: atom_id res chain seq x y z
N MET A 1 18.58 3.80 -30.62
CA MET A 1 17.86 3.99 -29.35
C MET A 1 18.83 3.55 -28.26
N SER A 2 19.29 4.46 -27.43
CA SER A 2 20.01 4.06 -26.21
C SER A 2 18.97 3.32 -25.35
N ALA A 3 19.25 2.08 -25.01
CA ALA A 3 18.40 1.35 -24.10
C ALA A 3 18.71 1.87 -22.68
N GLU A 4 17.78 2.57 -22.07
CA GLU A 4 17.90 3.07 -20.71
C GLU A 4 16.87 2.39 -19.82
N THR A 5 17.22 2.19 -18.55
CA THR A 5 16.28 1.79 -17.50
C THR A 5 15.25 2.89 -17.27
N GLU A 6 14.17 2.61 -16.55
CA GLU A 6 13.20 3.65 -16.16
C GLU A 6 13.81 4.67 -15.19
N SER A 7 14.87 4.29 -14.48
CA SER A 7 15.66 5.17 -13.62
C SER A 7 16.71 6.01 -14.38
N GLY A 8 16.77 5.90 -15.72
CA GLY A 8 17.68 6.67 -16.57
C GLY A 8 19.10 6.11 -16.65
N THR A 9 19.34 4.90 -16.16
CA THR A 9 20.65 4.24 -16.28
C THR A 9 20.77 3.55 -17.64
N PRO A 10 21.86 3.75 -18.42
CA PRO A 10 22.04 3.08 -19.71
C PRO A 10 22.20 1.56 -19.56
N PHE A 11 21.41 0.79 -20.31
CA PHE A 11 21.64 -0.63 -20.45
C PHE A 11 22.89 -0.91 -21.27
N GLN A 12 23.72 -1.81 -20.81
CA GLN A 12 24.81 -2.34 -21.63
C GLN A 12 24.29 -3.50 -22.50
N ALA A 13 24.79 -3.59 -23.73
CA ALA A 13 24.46 -4.72 -24.61
C ALA A 13 24.98 -6.05 -24.09
N LEU A 14 26.04 -6.01 -23.26
CA LEU A 14 26.67 -7.16 -22.64
C LEU A 14 27.23 -6.79 -21.28
N TYR A 15 26.80 -7.48 -20.25
CA TYR A 15 27.37 -7.42 -18.91
C TYR A 15 28.35 -8.57 -18.71
N GLY A 16 29.45 -8.34 -18.01
CA GLY A 16 30.48 -9.33 -17.74
C GLY A 16 31.21 -9.10 -16.41
N PRO A 17 32.28 -9.87 -16.13
CA PRO A 17 32.99 -9.79 -14.85
C PRO A 17 33.51 -8.39 -14.48
N LYS A 18 33.83 -7.55 -15.48
CA LYS A 18 34.31 -6.17 -15.22
C LYS A 18 33.23 -5.23 -14.69
N ASP A 19 31.96 -5.50 -14.98
CA ASP A 19 30.85 -4.69 -14.48
C ASP A 19 30.59 -4.94 -13.00
N LEU A 20 31.17 -6.01 -12.46
CA LEU A 20 31.20 -6.35 -11.05
C LEU A 20 32.63 -6.29 -10.46
N ALA A 21 33.52 -5.48 -11.03
CA ALA A 21 34.86 -5.30 -10.49
C ALA A 21 34.80 -4.75 -9.05
N GLY A 22 35.41 -5.47 -8.10
CA GLY A 22 35.35 -5.11 -6.68
C GLY A 22 34.05 -5.51 -5.96
N PHE A 23 33.15 -6.23 -6.62
CA PHE A 23 31.94 -6.75 -5.99
C PHE A 23 32.28 -7.94 -5.09
N ASP A 24 32.06 -7.76 -3.79
CA ASP A 24 32.16 -8.82 -2.79
C ASP A 24 30.80 -9.51 -2.67
N ALA A 25 30.68 -10.68 -3.30
CA ALA A 25 29.44 -11.44 -3.33
C ALA A 25 28.99 -11.87 -1.92
N ASP A 26 29.91 -12.27 -1.06
CA ASP A 26 29.59 -12.74 0.30
C ASP A 26 28.99 -11.59 1.13
N HIS A 27 29.55 -10.39 0.99
CA HIS A 27 29.09 -9.20 1.71
C HIS A 27 27.83 -8.59 1.11
N ALA A 28 27.73 -8.49 -0.22
CA ALA A 28 26.63 -7.81 -0.90
C ALA A 28 25.38 -8.67 -1.08
N LEU A 29 25.53 -9.98 -1.25
CA LEU A 29 24.43 -10.91 -1.43
C LEU A 29 24.02 -11.58 -0.11
N GLY A 30 24.97 -12.12 0.63
CA GLY A 30 24.73 -13.00 1.76
C GLY A 30 23.99 -14.29 1.36
N GLU A 31 23.65 -15.10 2.33
CA GLU A 31 22.75 -16.24 2.12
C GLU A 31 21.28 -15.83 2.22
N PRO A 32 20.34 -16.51 1.53
CA PRO A 32 18.92 -16.26 1.69
C PRO A 32 18.50 -16.32 3.16
N GLY A 33 17.74 -15.31 3.61
CA GLY A 33 17.29 -15.21 5.01
C GLY A 33 18.30 -14.63 5.98
N GLN A 34 19.49 -14.24 5.51
CA GLN A 34 20.52 -13.60 6.31
C GLN A 34 20.80 -12.16 5.83
N TYR A 35 21.32 -11.33 6.72
CA TYR A 35 21.76 -9.98 6.40
C TYR A 35 22.77 -10.01 5.22
N PRO A 36 22.67 -9.13 4.23
CA PRO A 36 21.78 -7.98 4.11
C PRO A 36 20.43 -8.26 3.42
N TYR A 37 19.97 -9.49 3.34
CA TYR A 37 18.72 -9.98 2.76
C TYR A 37 18.56 -9.72 1.26
N THR A 38 19.62 -9.46 0.53
CA THR A 38 19.58 -9.20 -0.92
C THR A 38 18.88 -10.32 -1.66
N ARG A 39 19.11 -11.57 -1.27
CA ARG A 39 18.58 -12.78 -1.89
C ARG A 39 17.21 -13.23 -1.35
N GLY A 40 16.62 -12.45 -0.45
CA GLY A 40 15.33 -12.75 0.18
C GLY A 40 15.39 -12.78 1.69
N ILE A 41 14.23 -12.55 2.34
CA ILE A 41 14.15 -12.42 3.81
C ILE A 41 13.98 -13.76 4.55
N TYR A 42 13.77 -14.86 3.83
CA TYR A 42 13.64 -16.20 4.42
C TYR A 42 14.61 -17.17 3.75
N PRO A 43 15.18 -18.14 4.49
CA PRO A 43 16.12 -19.11 3.92
C PRO A 43 15.55 -19.94 2.77
N SER A 44 14.29 -20.32 2.89
CA SER A 44 13.61 -21.16 1.89
C SER A 44 12.74 -20.40 0.90
N MET A 45 12.45 -19.12 1.15
CA MET A 45 11.54 -18.32 0.34
C MET A 45 10.32 -19.16 -0.14
N TYR A 46 10.12 -19.27 -1.45
CA TYR A 46 8.95 -19.99 -2.01
C TYR A 46 9.12 -21.50 -2.10
N THR A 47 10.29 -22.07 -1.82
CA THR A 47 10.51 -23.53 -1.91
C THR A 47 9.70 -24.32 -0.88
N THR A 48 9.30 -23.67 0.22
CA THR A 48 8.42 -24.27 1.24
C THR A 48 7.00 -23.74 1.17
N ARG A 49 6.81 -22.47 0.83
CA ARG A 49 5.50 -21.83 0.76
C ARG A 49 5.51 -20.70 -0.27
N PRO A 50 4.64 -20.72 -1.28
CA PRO A 50 4.48 -19.60 -2.20
C PRO A 50 4.12 -18.29 -1.46
N TRP A 51 4.27 -17.17 -2.15
CA TRP A 51 3.76 -15.87 -1.69
C TRP A 51 2.26 -15.93 -1.40
N THR A 52 1.79 -15.06 -0.55
CA THR A 52 0.35 -14.95 -0.28
C THR A 52 -0.33 -14.30 -1.49
N MET A 53 -1.19 -15.07 -2.17
CA MET A 53 -1.99 -14.54 -3.26
C MET A 53 -3.13 -13.70 -2.67
N ARG A 54 -3.18 -12.44 -3.04
CA ARG A 54 -4.23 -11.51 -2.62
C ARG A 54 -4.96 -10.98 -3.84
N GLN A 55 -6.26 -10.75 -3.66
CA GLN A 55 -7.07 -9.97 -4.58
C GLN A 55 -7.66 -8.80 -3.81
N TYR A 56 -7.37 -7.59 -4.27
CA TYR A 56 -7.96 -6.38 -3.74
C TYR A 56 -9.44 -6.36 -4.12
N ALA A 57 -10.32 -6.28 -3.15
CA ALA A 57 -11.75 -6.35 -3.36
C ALA A 57 -12.47 -5.39 -2.40
N GLY A 58 -13.51 -4.80 -2.88
CA GLY A 58 -14.39 -3.88 -2.18
C GLY A 58 -15.06 -2.99 -3.20
N PHE A 59 -16.38 -3.05 -3.26
CA PHE A 59 -17.19 -2.18 -4.12
C PHE A 59 -18.61 -2.16 -3.59
N GLY A 60 -19.32 -1.09 -3.87
CA GLY A 60 -20.72 -0.99 -3.55
C GLY A 60 -20.99 -0.96 -2.05
N THR A 61 -21.89 -1.80 -1.60
CA THR A 61 -22.33 -1.88 -0.21
C THR A 61 -21.49 -2.84 0.63
N ALA A 62 -21.56 -2.68 1.97
CA ALA A 62 -20.96 -3.61 2.92
C ALA A 62 -21.49 -5.05 2.74
N ALA A 63 -22.79 -5.22 2.43
CA ALA A 63 -23.41 -6.52 2.18
C ALA A 63 -22.88 -7.21 0.92
N GLU A 64 -22.72 -6.48 -0.18
CA GLU A 64 -22.18 -7.00 -1.44
C GLU A 64 -20.70 -7.42 -1.26
N SER A 65 -19.91 -6.57 -0.60
CA SER A 65 -18.53 -6.86 -0.26
C SER A 65 -18.40 -8.06 0.69
N ASN A 66 -19.28 -8.20 1.68
CA ASN A 66 -19.34 -9.38 2.56
C ASN A 66 -19.59 -10.67 1.78
N ALA A 67 -20.57 -10.67 0.89
CA ALA A 67 -20.88 -11.83 0.05
C ALA A 67 -19.65 -12.25 -0.76
N ARG A 68 -18.93 -11.29 -1.34
CA ARG A 68 -17.70 -11.51 -2.08
C ARG A 68 -16.58 -12.08 -1.21
N TYR A 69 -16.37 -11.55 -0.01
CA TYR A 69 -15.35 -12.06 0.91
C TYR A 69 -15.64 -13.50 1.35
N ARG A 70 -16.89 -13.82 1.64
CA ARG A 70 -17.29 -15.20 1.99
C ARG A 70 -17.05 -16.17 0.83
N GLU A 71 -17.34 -15.76 -0.39
CA GLU A 71 -17.02 -16.53 -1.59
C GLU A 71 -15.51 -16.77 -1.71
N LEU A 72 -14.68 -15.73 -1.57
CA LEU A 72 -13.22 -15.84 -1.62
C LEU A 72 -12.67 -16.79 -0.56
N ILE A 73 -13.16 -16.70 0.68
CA ILE A 73 -12.78 -17.60 1.77
C ILE A 73 -13.18 -19.06 1.45
N ALA A 74 -14.39 -19.28 0.93
CA ALA A 74 -14.85 -20.61 0.53
C ALA A 74 -13.98 -21.24 -0.59
N HIS A 75 -13.33 -20.40 -1.40
CA HIS A 75 -12.38 -20.82 -2.44
C HIS A 75 -10.91 -20.86 -1.99
N GLY A 76 -10.65 -20.83 -0.67
CA GLY A 76 -9.33 -21.03 -0.08
C GLY A 76 -8.49 -19.77 0.14
N THR A 77 -9.08 -18.58 0.06
CA THR A 77 -8.39 -17.33 0.41
C THR A 77 -8.19 -17.25 1.93
N ALA A 78 -6.96 -17.13 2.38
CA ALA A 78 -6.61 -17.03 3.80
C ALA A 78 -6.44 -15.57 4.28
N GLY A 79 -6.52 -14.59 3.39
CA GLY A 79 -6.34 -13.17 3.70
C GLY A 79 -7.26 -12.29 2.86
N LEU A 80 -7.96 -11.39 3.52
CA LEU A 80 -8.81 -10.40 2.88
C LEU A 80 -8.04 -9.09 2.63
N SER A 81 -8.39 -8.37 1.56
CA SER A 81 -7.94 -7.00 1.31
C SER A 81 -9.16 -6.12 1.06
N VAL A 82 -9.35 -5.13 1.93
CA VAL A 82 -10.51 -4.23 1.89
C VAL A 82 -10.15 -2.94 1.18
N ALA A 83 -10.91 -2.61 0.15
CA ALA A 83 -10.94 -1.30 -0.50
C ALA A 83 -12.08 -0.47 0.08
N PHE A 84 -11.79 0.76 0.46
CA PHE A 84 -12.78 1.73 0.93
C PHE A 84 -13.04 2.78 -0.14
N ASP A 85 -14.25 3.33 -0.17
CA ASP A 85 -14.59 4.42 -1.07
C ASP A 85 -13.90 5.74 -0.70
N LEU A 86 -13.95 6.71 -1.59
CA LEU A 86 -13.25 7.97 -1.40
C LEU A 86 -13.76 8.78 -0.19
N PRO A 87 -15.09 8.89 0.08
CA PRO A 87 -15.59 9.56 1.28
C PRO A 87 -15.03 8.94 2.57
N THR A 88 -15.06 7.61 2.71
CA THR A 88 -14.47 6.90 3.85
C THR A 88 -12.96 7.21 3.98
N GLN A 89 -12.21 7.21 2.88
CA GLN A 89 -10.78 7.51 2.89
C GLN A 89 -10.46 8.95 3.32
N MET A 90 -11.35 9.88 3.02
CA MET A 90 -11.24 11.29 3.37
C MET A 90 -11.87 11.63 4.73
N GLY A 91 -12.40 10.65 5.45
CA GLY A 91 -13.06 10.84 6.76
C GLY A 91 -14.30 11.72 6.66
N TYR A 92 -15.15 11.45 5.67
CA TYR A 92 -16.49 12.01 5.50
C TYR A 92 -17.52 10.88 5.53
N ASP A 93 -18.69 11.21 6.04
CA ASP A 93 -19.86 10.34 5.95
C ASP A 93 -20.48 10.42 4.54
N SER A 94 -21.16 9.36 4.14
CA SER A 94 -21.74 9.22 2.79
C SER A 94 -22.82 10.26 2.46
N ASP A 95 -23.41 10.91 3.47
CA ASP A 95 -24.39 11.99 3.30
C ASP A 95 -23.77 13.39 3.27
N ALA A 96 -22.44 13.49 3.39
CA ALA A 96 -21.76 14.78 3.28
C ALA A 96 -21.85 15.32 1.84
N PRO A 97 -22.06 16.64 1.63
CA PRO A 97 -22.18 17.20 0.27
C PRO A 97 -20.98 16.91 -0.64
N ILE A 98 -19.78 16.83 -0.06
CA ILE A 98 -18.54 16.52 -0.80
C ILE A 98 -18.47 15.06 -1.24
N ALA A 99 -19.24 14.15 -0.61
CA ALA A 99 -19.26 12.73 -0.93
C ALA A 99 -20.13 12.40 -2.16
N ALA A 100 -20.95 13.36 -2.61
CA ALA A 100 -21.90 13.16 -3.69
C ALA A 100 -21.24 12.61 -4.96
N GLY A 101 -21.78 11.49 -5.44
CA GLY A 101 -21.28 10.82 -6.64
C GLY A 101 -20.07 9.94 -6.44
N GLU A 102 -19.47 9.82 -5.23
CA GLU A 102 -18.29 9.00 -4.95
C GLU A 102 -18.56 7.81 -4.01
N VAL A 103 -19.75 7.75 -3.41
CA VAL A 103 -20.13 6.71 -2.45
C VAL A 103 -20.18 5.34 -3.12
N GLY A 104 -19.39 4.39 -2.60
CA GLY A 104 -19.35 3.01 -3.08
C GLY A 104 -18.69 2.77 -4.44
N LYS A 105 -18.07 3.78 -5.08
CA LYS A 105 -17.53 3.67 -6.45
C LYS A 105 -16.24 2.85 -6.56
N VAL A 106 -15.25 3.20 -5.75
CA VAL A 106 -13.89 2.61 -5.83
C VAL A 106 -13.58 1.71 -4.63
N GLY A 107 -14.57 1.47 -3.81
CA GLY A 107 -14.46 0.69 -2.58
C GLY A 107 -15.78 0.70 -1.81
N VAL A 108 -15.79 0.03 -0.66
CA VAL A 108 -16.98 -0.06 0.20
C VAL A 108 -17.11 1.21 1.05
N ALA A 109 -18.32 1.74 1.14
CA ALA A 109 -18.67 2.84 2.04
C ALA A 109 -18.79 2.33 3.48
N ILE A 110 -18.07 2.94 4.41
CA ILE A 110 -18.12 2.64 5.85
C ILE A 110 -18.27 3.94 6.62
N ASP A 111 -19.46 4.19 7.08
CA ASP A 111 -19.79 5.37 7.88
C ASP A 111 -19.76 5.09 9.38
N SER A 112 -20.01 3.84 9.79
CA SER A 112 -20.22 3.49 11.18
C SER A 112 -19.85 2.04 11.52
N ILE A 113 -19.97 1.71 12.81
CA ILE A 113 -19.82 0.34 13.31
C ILE A 113 -20.85 -0.63 12.68
N GLU A 114 -22.02 -0.15 12.25
CA GLU A 114 -23.04 -1.00 11.65
C GLU A 114 -22.62 -1.47 10.25
N ASP A 115 -22.00 -0.59 9.44
CA ASP A 115 -21.47 -0.95 8.13
C ASP A 115 -20.27 -1.91 8.27
N MET A 116 -19.38 -1.64 9.23
CA MET A 116 -18.25 -2.53 9.49
C MET A 116 -18.72 -3.91 9.98
N ARG A 117 -19.78 -3.97 10.79
CA ARG A 117 -20.39 -5.21 11.25
C ARG A 117 -20.98 -6.00 10.09
N GLU A 118 -21.68 -5.34 9.17
CA GLU A 118 -22.26 -5.96 7.99
C GLU A 118 -21.16 -6.49 7.06
N LEU A 119 -20.09 -5.71 6.86
CA LEU A 119 -18.94 -6.09 6.04
C LEU A 119 -18.30 -7.41 6.50
N PHE A 120 -18.21 -7.63 7.82
CA PHE A 120 -17.56 -8.81 8.41
C PHE A 120 -18.55 -9.83 9.01
N LEU A 121 -19.83 -9.74 8.66
CA LEU A 121 -20.84 -10.66 9.15
C LEU A 121 -20.54 -12.11 8.75
N GLY A 122 -20.42 -13.00 9.75
CA GLY A 122 -20.14 -14.43 9.54
C GLY A 122 -18.71 -14.75 9.09
N ILE A 123 -17.79 -13.79 9.15
CA ILE A 123 -16.36 -14.00 8.86
C ILE A 123 -15.59 -14.18 10.18
N PRO A 124 -14.85 -15.28 10.37
CA PRO A 124 -14.09 -15.54 11.60
C PRO A 124 -12.80 -14.70 11.62
N LEU A 125 -12.84 -13.53 12.29
CA LEU A 125 -11.75 -12.55 12.28
C LEU A 125 -10.47 -13.01 13.01
N ASP A 126 -10.55 -14.05 13.82
CA ASP A 126 -9.41 -14.73 14.47
C ASP A 126 -8.66 -15.69 13.54
N LYS A 127 -9.29 -16.10 12.42
CA LYS A 127 -8.73 -17.08 11.47
C LYS A 127 -8.32 -16.46 10.13
N VAL A 128 -8.81 -15.26 9.83
CA VAL A 128 -8.57 -14.57 8.57
C VAL A 128 -7.71 -13.34 8.82
N SER A 129 -6.60 -13.21 8.09
CA SER A 129 -5.80 -11.98 8.11
C SER A 129 -6.48 -10.92 7.24
N THR A 130 -6.74 -9.74 7.80
CA THR A 130 -7.39 -8.63 7.07
C THR A 130 -6.42 -7.49 6.80
N SER A 131 -6.26 -7.13 5.53
CA SER A 131 -5.53 -5.94 5.10
C SER A 131 -6.53 -4.84 4.74
N MET A 132 -6.33 -3.64 5.25
CA MET A 132 -7.18 -2.48 4.97
C MET A 132 -6.35 -1.39 4.29
N THR A 133 -6.73 -1.05 3.05
CA THR A 133 -6.10 0.05 2.31
C THR A 133 -6.73 1.36 2.74
N ILE A 134 -6.23 1.88 3.86
CA ILE A 134 -6.72 3.11 4.49
C ILE A 134 -5.56 3.86 5.15
N ASN A 135 -5.53 5.17 5.05
CA ASN A 135 -4.42 6.01 5.49
C ASN A 135 -4.85 7.07 6.51
N ALA A 136 -5.34 8.22 6.10
CA ALA A 136 -5.65 9.31 7.01
C ALA A 136 -6.60 8.91 8.17
N PRO A 137 -7.74 8.20 7.94
CA PRO A 137 -8.59 7.68 9.01
C PRO A 137 -8.28 6.22 9.38
N ALA A 138 -7.07 5.71 9.13
CA ALA A 138 -6.71 4.31 9.37
C ALA A 138 -6.97 3.87 10.81
N ALA A 139 -6.66 4.71 11.80
CA ALA A 139 -6.95 4.46 13.20
C ALA A 139 -8.45 4.25 13.45
N VAL A 140 -9.31 5.05 12.82
CA VAL A 140 -10.77 4.96 12.98
C VAL A 140 -11.30 3.62 12.45
N LEU A 141 -10.88 3.22 11.24
CA LEU A 141 -11.31 1.95 10.63
C LEU A 141 -10.76 0.72 11.40
N LEU A 142 -9.54 0.81 11.94
CA LEU A 142 -8.98 -0.22 12.81
C LEU A 142 -9.81 -0.40 14.08
N LEU A 143 -10.20 0.70 14.72
CA LEU A 143 -11.02 0.66 15.92
C LEU A 143 -12.43 0.10 15.65
N LEU A 144 -13.05 0.44 14.52
CA LEU A 144 -14.31 -0.16 14.07
C LEU A 144 -14.16 -1.69 13.88
N TYR A 145 -13.09 -2.12 13.22
CA TYR A 145 -12.78 -3.55 13.03
C TYR A 145 -12.61 -4.27 14.36
N GLN A 146 -11.86 -3.69 15.30
CA GLN A 146 -11.69 -4.24 16.65
C GLN A 146 -13.02 -4.35 17.39
N LEU A 147 -13.85 -3.30 17.36
CA LEU A 147 -15.17 -3.31 18.01
C LEU A 147 -16.09 -4.40 17.44
N VAL A 148 -16.03 -4.66 16.14
CA VAL A 148 -16.77 -5.77 15.51
C VAL A 148 -16.25 -7.12 16.03
N ALA A 149 -14.94 -7.31 16.11
CA ALA A 149 -14.35 -8.53 16.65
C ALA A 149 -14.74 -8.76 18.13
N GLU A 150 -14.70 -7.72 18.95
CA GLU A 150 -15.14 -7.76 20.35
C GLU A 150 -16.62 -8.19 20.47
N LYS A 151 -17.49 -7.66 19.59
CA LYS A 151 -18.92 -8.10 19.52
C LYS A 151 -19.09 -9.55 19.08
N GLN A 152 -18.15 -10.09 18.31
CA GLN A 152 -18.11 -11.51 17.96
C GLN A 152 -17.51 -12.40 19.07
N GLY A 153 -17.09 -11.82 20.21
CA GLY A 153 -16.44 -12.53 21.30
C GLY A 153 -14.97 -12.88 21.04
N ILE A 154 -14.34 -12.25 20.05
CA ILE A 154 -12.94 -12.48 19.69
C ILE A 154 -12.05 -11.51 20.46
N SER A 155 -11.01 -12.04 21.10
CA SER A 155 -10.01 -11.21 21.78
C SER A 155 -9.25 -10.33 20.78
N PRO A 156 -9.05 -9.04 21.07
CA PRO A 156 -8.22 -8.17 20.24
C PRO A 156 -6.82 -8.71 19.98
N SER A 157 -6.23 -9.42 20.94
CA SER A 157 -4.90 -10.05 20.81
C SER A 157 -4.84 -11.19 19.79
N ALA A 158 -5.99 -11.75 19.40
CA ALA A 158 -6.08 -12.79 18.36
C ALA A 158 -6.12 -12.20 16.94
N LEU A 159 -6.46 -10.91 16.80
CA LEU A 159 -6.59 -10.25 15.51
C LEU A 159 -5.24 -10.12 14.81
N SER A 160 -5.22 -10.46 13.52
CA SER A 160 -4.06 -10.32 12.66
C SER A 160 -4.44 -9.64 11.35
N GLY A 161 -3.61 -8.72 10.92
CA GLY A 161 -3.88 -7.95 9.72
C GLY A 161 -2.91 -6.80 9.56
N THR A 162 -3.28 -5.87 8.69
CA THR A 162 -2.48 -4.68 8.38
C THR A 162 -3.42 -3.53 8.05
N ILE A 163 -3.16 -2.34 8.58
CA ILE A 163 -3.64 -1.08 8.01
C ILE A 163 -2.51 -0.43 7.24
N GLN A 164 -2.81 0.25 6.13
CA GLN A 164 -1.76 0.92 5.37
C GLN A 164 -1.15 2.06 6.17
N ASN A 165 -1.95 2.98 6.71
CA ASN A 165 -1.55 4.00 7.68
C ASN A 165 -0.32 4.84 7.27
N ASP A 166 -0.01 4.86 5.97
CA ASP A 166 1.09 5.63 5.39
C ASP A 166 0.55 6.99 4.93
N VAL A 167 0.60 7.97 5.82
CA VAL A 167 0.05 9.30 5.54
C VAL A 167 0.98 10.16 4.68
N LEU A 168 2.30 9.94 4.73
CA LEU A 168 3.26 10.79 4.03
C LEU A 168 3.13 10.67 2.50
N LYS A 169 2.89 9.46 1.97
CA LYS A 169 2.65 9.30 0.54
C LYS A 169 1.40 10.01 0.03
N GLU A 170 0.43 10.27 0.91
CA GLU A 170 -0.80 10.97 0.53
C GLU A 170 -0.51 12.43 0.12
N TYR A 171 0.45 13.08 0.78
CA TYR A 171 0.91 14.42 0.42
C TYR A 171 1.76 14.45 -0.84
N ILE A 172 2.42 13.31 -1.16
CA ILE A 172 3.33 13.22 -2.31
C ILE A 172 2.56 12.93 -3.61
N ALA A 173 1.64 11.94 -3.59
CA ALA A 173 1.12 11.36 -4.83
C ALA A 173 -0.38 11.10 -4.86
N ARG A 174 -1.01 10.70 -3.73
CA ARG A 174 -2.38 10.16 -3.79
C ARG A 174 -3.47 11.19 -3.48
N GLY A 175 -3.22 12.13 -2.57
CA GLY A 175 -4.14 13.24 -2.27
C GLY A 175 -5.27 12.94 -1.30
N THR A 176 -5.35 11.75 -0.68
CA THR A 176 -6.39 11.40 0.31
C THR A 176 -5.94 11.70 1.75
N TYR A 177 -5.40 12.88 1.98
CA TYR A 177 -5.01 13.39 3.29
C TYR A 177 -6.18 14.10 3.98
N ILE A 178 -6.13 14.19 5.31
CA ILE A 178 -7.11 14.92 6.13
C ILE A 178 -6.41 16.05 6.89
N PHE A 179 -5.46 15.69 7.77
CA PHE A 179 -4.79 16.60 8.69
C PHE A 179 -3.43 17.05 8.16
N PRO A 180 -2.84 18.14 8.69
CA PRO A 180 -1.45 18.49 8.41
C PRO A 180 -0.46 17.37 8.77
N PRO A 181 0.78 17.36 8.20
CA PRO A 181 1.74 16.28 8.41
C PRO A 181 2.06 15.97 9.89
N GLY A 182 2.26 16.99 10.72
CA GLY A 182 2.55 16.81 12.16
C GLY A 182 1.46 16.04 12.93
N PRO A 183 0.21 16.53 12.95
CA PRO A 183 -0.91 15.78 13.52
C PRO A 183 -1.13 14.39 12.93
N SER A 184 -0.93 14.22 11.62
CA SER A 184 -1.01 12.92 10.96
C SER A 184 0.04 11.95 11.49
N LEU A 185 1.29 12.36 11.65
CA LEU A 185 2.35 11.55 12.26
C LEU A 185 2.04 11.21 13.72
N ARG A 186 1.46 12.16 14.48
CA ARG A 186 0.99 11.88 15.84
C ARG A 186 -0.06 10.77 15.86
N LEU A 187 -1.02 10.78 14.92
CA LEU A 187 -2.04 9.72 14.84
C LEU A 187 -1.41 8.37 14.50
N VAL A 188 -0.41 8.34 13.60
CA VAL A 188 0.37 7.12 13.30
C VAL A 188 1.10 6.62 14.56
N SER A 189 1.82 7.48 15.29
CA SER A 189 2.52 7.10 16.53
C SER A 189 1.55 6.63 17.60
N ASN A 190 0.41 7.30 17.78
CA ASN A 190 -0.65 6.86 18.68
C ASN A 190 -1.19 5.47 18.33
N THR A 191 -1.27 5.16 17.01
CA THR A 191 -1.67 3.83 16.54
C THR A 191 -0.61 2.78 16.89
N PHE A 192 0.67 3.10 16.80
CA PHE A 192 1.75 2.18 17.21
C PHE A 192 1.65 1.82 18.68
N VAL A 193 1.53 2.84 19.55
CA VAL A 193 1.35 2.65 21.00
C VAL A 193 0.12 1.79 21.29
N TYR A 194 -1.01 2.15 20.71
CA TYR A 194 -2.26 1.43 20.92
C TYR A 194 -2.18 -0.05 20.47
N CYS A 195 -1.60 -0.31 19.31
CA CYS A 195 -1.48 -1.67 18.79
C CYS A 195 -0.50 -2.51 19.58
N HIS A 196 0.59 -1.92 20.08
CA HIS A 196 1.51 -2.62 20.98
C HIS A 196 0.76 -3.20 22.19
N ASP A 197 -0.11 -2.42 22.79
CA ASP A 197 -0.84 -2.80 23.99
C ASP A 197 -2.06 -3.68 23.72
N GLN A 198 -2.85 -3.36 22.69
CA GLN A 198 -4.18 -3.94 22.48
C GLN A 198 -4.22 -4.96 21.34
N LEU A 199 -3.37 -4.81 20.32
CA LEU A 199 -3.39 -5.58 19.07
C LEU A 199 -1.98 -6.09 18.70
N PRO A 200 -1.31 -6.89 19.55
CA PRO A 200 0.12 -7.19 19.42
C PRO A 200 0.50 -7.96 18.15
N ARG A 201 -0.49 -8.55 17.44
CA ARG A 201 -0.28 -9.27 16.19
C ARG A 201 -0.58 -8.44 14.95
N TRP A 202 -0.99 -7.16 15.12
CA TRP A 202 -1.34 -6.27 14.03
C TRP A 202 -0.11 -5.59 13.42
N ASN A 203 -0.03 -5.53 12.09
CA ASN A 203 0.95 -4.71 11.40
C ASN A 203 0.41 -3.29 11.31
N THR A 204 1.06 -2.38 11.99
CA THR A 204 0.57 -1.00 12.24
C THR A 204 0.71 -0.08 11.04
N ILE A 205 1.55 -0.47 10.06
CA ILE A 205 1.82 0.33 8.87
C ILE A 205 2.25 -0.55 7.69
N SER A 206 1.92 -0.10 6.48
CA SER A 206 2.47 -0.60 5.22
C SER A 206 2.96 0.59 4.39
N ILE A 207 4.25 0.88 4.48
CA ILE A 207 4.89 2.05 3.87
C ILE A 207 4.94 1.85 2.37
N SER A 208 4.33 2.76 1.61
CA SER A 208 3.92 2.50 0.23
C SER A 208 4.68 3.35 -0.80
N GLY A 209 5.47 2.69 -1.64
CA GLY A 209 5.99 3.23 -2.88
C GLY A 209 5.02 3.11 -4.06
N TYR A 210 4.10 2.15 -4.00
CA TYR A 210 3.16 1.84 -5.09
C TYR A 210 2.48 3.09 -5.67
N HIS A 211 1.88 3.93 -4.84
CA HIS A 211 1.12 5.10 -5.32
C HIS A 211 2.04 6.18 -5.92
N MET A 212 3.26 6.31 -5.42
CA MET A 212 4.26 7.22 -6.01
C MET A 212 4.71 6.72 -7.39
N ALA A 213 4.87 5.41 -7.53
CA ALA A 213 5.18 4.77 -8.80
C ALA A 213 4.03 4.87 -9.81
N GLU A 214 2.77 4.71 -9.37
CA GLU A 214 1.58 4.93 -10.20
C GLU A 214 1.43 6.39 -10.66
N ALA A 215 1.94 7.34 -9.88
CA ALA A 215 2.03 8.76 -10.27
C ALA A 215 3.21 9.07 -11.21
N GLY A 216 4.11 8.11 -11.46
CA GLY A 216 5.21 8.23 -12.40
C GLY A 216 6.62 8.25 -11.79
N ALA A 217 6.79 7.99 -10.49
CA ALA A 217 8.12 7.85 -9.90
C ALA A 217 8.93 6.74 -10.57
N THR A 218 10.20 6.95 -10.80
CA THR A 218 11.12 5.91 -11.28
C THR A 218 11.36 4.84 -10.20
N PRO A 219 11.89 3.65 -10.52
CA PRO A 219 12.26 2.64 -9.53
C PRO A 219 13.18 3.16 -8.42
N ALA A 220 14.18 3.98 -8.75
CA ALA A 220 15.06 4.59 -7.77
C ALA A 220 14.33 5.62 -6.88
N GLN A 221 13.45 6.44 -7.44
CA GLN A 221 12.59 7.37 -6.70
C GLN A 221 11.60 6.63 -5.80
N GLU A 222 11.00 5.55 -6.29
CA GLU A 222 10.09 4.72 -5.50
C GLU A 222 10.78 4.20 -4.23
N ILE A 223 11.99 3.62 -4.35
CA ILE A 223 12.78 3.20 -3.18
C ILE A 223 13.10 4.38 -2.27
N ALA A 224 13.71 5.43 -2.83
CA ALA A 224 14.21 6.56 -2.05
C ALA A 224 13.12 7.23 -1.23
N PHE A 225 11.98 7.52 -1.84
CA PHE A 225 10.88 8.22 -1.18
C PHE A 225 10.17 7.31 -0.16
N THR A 226 9.99 6.04 -0.49
CA THR A 226 9.41 5.05 0.42
C THR A 226 10.27 4.84 1.66
N LEU A 227 11.57 4.65 1.49
CA LEU A 227 12.47 4.42 2.62
C LEU A 227 12.71 5.70 3.44
N SER A 228 12.72 6.88 2.81
CA SER A 228 12.77 8.16 3.54
C SER A 228 11.50 8.38 4.38
N ASN A 229 10.31 8.02 3.86
CA ASN A 229 9.09 8.00 4.67
C ASN A 229 9.20 6.98 5.81
N GLY A 230 9.79 5.81 5.54
CA GLY A 230 10.09 4.78 6.54
C GLY A 230 10.97 5.30 7.68
N ILE A 231 12.02 6.05 7.37
CA ILE A 231 12.89 6.72 8.35
C ILE A 231 12.05 7.65 9.25
N ALA A 232 11.20 8.50 8.66
CA ALA A 232 10.36 9.42 9.44
C ALA A 232 9.38 8.68 10.39
N TYR A 233 8.84 7.54 9.98
CA TYR A 233 7.97 6.72 10.84
C TYR A 233 8.75 6.03 11.96
N VAL A 234 9.97 5.54 11.68
CA VAL A 234 10.85 4.96 12.70
C VAL A 234 11.22 6.04 13.74
N GLU A 235 11.64 7.22 13.30
CA GLU A 235 11.96 8.35 14.17
C GLU A 235 10.76 8.77 15.03
N ALA A 236 9.55 8.81 14.47
CA ALA A 236 8.34 9.12 15.21
C ALA A 236 8.01 8.06 16.28
N ALA A 237 8.25 6.77 16.01
CA ALA A 237 8.07 5.71 16.99
C ALA A 237 9.12 5.76 18.10
N LEU A 238 10.38 6.02 17.77
CA LEU A 238 11.45 6.22 18.76
C LEU A 238 11.17 7.43 19.67
N ALA A 239 10.70 8.54 19.10
CA ALA A 239 10.30 9.73 19.85
C ALA A 239 9.09 9.46 20.76
N ALA A 240 8.24 8.48 20.46
CA ALA A 240 7.16 8.01 21.31
C ALA A 240 7.63 7.05 22.43
N GLY A 241 8.93 6.76 22.53
CA GLY A 241 9.55 5.98 23.60
C GLY A 241 9.73 4.50 23.33
N PHE A 242 9.51 4.01 22.10
CA PHE A 242 9.77 2.62 21.75
C PHE A 242 11.25 2.38 21.45
N ALA A 243 11.75 1.18 21.75
CA ALA A 243 12.97 0.70 21.13
C ALA A 243 12.68 0.21 19.71
N VAL A 244 13.66 0.28 18.80
CA VAL A 244 13.48 -0.10 17.39
C VAL A 244 12.99 -1.55 17.24
N ASP A 245 13.42 -2.45 18.08
CA ASP A 245 13.06 -3.86 18.03
C ASP A 245 11.65 -4.15 18.59
N ASP A 246 11.00 -3.19 19.28
CA ASP A 246 9.62 -3.34 19.77
C ASP A 246 8.59 -3.26 18.63
N PHE A 247 8.87 -2.42 17.61
CA PHE A 247 7.95 -2.18 16.49
C PHE A 247 8.53 -2.58 15.12
N GLY A 248 9.84 -2.56 14.94
CA GLY A 248 10.52 -2.89 13.68
C GLY A 248 10.00 -4.19 13.03
N PRO A 249 9.82 -5.29 13.78
CA PRO A 249 9.24 -6.54 13.27
C PRO A 249 7.81 -6.42 12.72
N ARG A 250 7.11 -5.31 12.96
CA ARG A 250 5.73 -5.04 12.50
C ARG A 250 5.65 -4.08 11.34
N LEU A 251 6.75 -3.45 10.95
CA LEU A 251 6.81 -2.64 9.75
C LEU A 251 6.66 -3.52 8.51
N SER A 252 5.91 -3.04 7.54
CA SER A 252 5.77 -3.66 6.23
C SER A 252 5.80 -2.60 5.15
N PHE A 253 5.99 -3.05 3.89
CA PHE A 253 6.12 -2.17 2.75
C PHE A 253 5.19 -2.58 1.62
N PHE A 254 4.98 -1.68 0.68
CA PHE A 254 4.16 -1.92 -0.48
C PHE A 254 4.80 -1.27 -1.71
N PHE A 255 5.17 -2.08 -2.70
CA PHE A 255 5.83 -1.64 -3.93
C PHE A 255 5.02 -2.00 -5.18
N VAL A 256 5.24 -1.26 -6.27
CA VAL A 256 4.74 -1.62 -7.58
C VAL A 256 5.62 -2.72 -8.20
N SER A 257 5.09 -3.45 -9.18
CA SER A 257 5.89 -4.23 -10.13
C SER A 257 5.49 -3.88 -11.56
N ARG A 258 6.47 -3.42 -12.34
CA ARG A 258 6.33 -2.96 -13.73
C ARG A 258 6.76 -4.03 -14.73
N THR A 259 6.60 -3.73 -16.02
CA THR A 259 7.02 -4.63 -17.12
C THR A 259 8.53 -4.66 -17.35
N SER A 260 9.30 -3.76 -16.77
CA SER A 260 10.77 -3.69 -16.86
C SER A 260 11.43 -4.78 -16.00
N LEU A 261 11.28 -6.04 -16.38
CA LEU A 261 11.58 -7.23 -15.59
C LEU A 261 12.91 -7.18 -14.82
N LEU A 262 14.02 -6.89 -15.50
CA LEU A 262 15.35 -6.93 -14.86
C LEU A 262 15.53 -5.79 -13.86
N GLU A 263 15.06 -4.60 -14.20
CA GLU A 263 15.13 -3.42 -13.33
C GLU A 263 14.25 -3.60 -12.08
N GLU A 264 13.04 -4.17 -12.22
CA GLU A 264 12.16 -4.44 -11.09
C GLU A 264 12.73 -5.47 -10.12
N VAL A 265 13.31 -6.56 -10.65
CA VAL A 265 14.03 -7.54 -9.81
C VAL A 265 15.18 -6.87 -9.05
N ALA A 266 15.98 -6.06 -9.72
CA ALA A 266 17.08 -5.32 -9.13
C ALA A 266 16.58 -4.31 -8.06
N LYS A 267 15.47 -3.63 -8.32
CA LYS A 267 14.80 -2.71 -7.39
C LYS A 267 14.48 -3.39 -6.05
N PHE A 268 13.83 -4.54 -6.07
CA PHE A 268 13.47 -5.25 -4.83
C PHE A 268 14.70 -5.74 -4.06
N ARG A 269 15.74 -6.15 -4.76
CA ARG A 269 17.04 -6.54 -4.16
C ARG A 269 17.72 -5.35 -3.48
N ALA A 270 17.80 -4.21 -4.17
CA ALA A 270 18.35 -2.96 -3.64
C ALA A 270 17.56 -2.46 -2.42
N ALA A 271 16.22 -2.46 -2.49
CA ALA A 271 15.37 -2.02 -1.39
C ALA A 271 15.62 -2.82 -0.10
N ARG A 272 15.72 -4.16 -0.19
CA ARG A 272 16.02 -5.00 0.98
C ARG A 272 17.38 -4.67 1.59
N ARG A 273 18.41 -4.53 0.75
CA ARG A 273 19.77 -4.25 1.20
C ARG A 273 19.88 -2.88 1.87
N ILE A 274 19.29 -1.85 1.26
CA ILE A 274 19.27 -0.50 1.84
C ILE A 274 18.56 -0.51 3.19
N TRP A 275 17.36 -1.10 3.27
CA TRP A 275 16.58 -1.11 4.51
C TRP A 275 17.29 -1.86 5.64
N ALA A 276 17.88 -3.01 5.35
CA ALA A 276 18.62 -3.79 6.34
C ALA A 276 19.79 -2.99 6.94
N GLN A 277 20.52 -2.27 6.10
CA GLN A 277 21.63 -1.42 6.54
C GLN A 277 21.13 -0.21 7.35
N LEU A 278 20.06 0.45 6.93
CA LEU A 278 19.45 1.55 7.68
C LEU A 278 19.02 1.13 9.08
N MET A 279 18.31 0.02 9.19
CA MET A 279 17.83 -0.47 10.49
C MET A 279 18.97 -0.87 11.42
N ARG A 280 20.00 -1.52 10.89
CA ARG A 280 21.17 -1.92 11.70
C ARG A 280 22.07 -0.75 12.06
N ASP A 281 22.47 0.02 11.04
CA ASP A 281 23.59 0.97 11.18
C ASP A 281 23.15 2.35 11.67
N GLN A 282 21.93 2.79 11.31
CA GLN A 282 21.38 4.08 11.72
C GLN A 282 20.51 3.96 12.99
N PHE A 283 19.67 2.93 13.06
CA PHE A 283 18.71 2.79 14.16
C PHE A 283 19.12 1.76 15.23
N GLY A 284 20.21 1.03 15.02
CA GLY A 284 20.77 0.10 16.01
C GLY A 284 19.91 -1.14 16.26
N ALA A 285 19.10 -1.57 15.27
CA ALA A 285 18.32 -2.80 15.37
C ALA A 285 19.23 -4.02 15.59
N ARG A 286 18.83 -4.89 16.50
CA ARG A 286 19.55 -6.13 16.87
C ARG A 286 18.79 -7.38 16.46
N GLU A 287 17.46 -7.29 16.43
CA GLU A 287 16.59 -8.39 16.00
C GLU A 287 16.61 -8.51 14.47
N GLU A 288 16.88 -9.71 13.95
CA GLU A 288 16.88 -9.98 12.51
C GLU A 288 15.59 -9.53 11.83
N ARG A 289 14.43 -9.78 12.49
CA ARG A 289 13.12 -9.42 11.97
C ARG A 289 12.90 -7.91 11.83
N SER A 290 13.59 -7.08 12.60
CA SER A 290 13.55 -5.62 12.49
C SER A 290 14.28 -5.11 11.25
N MET A 291 15.28 -5.85 10.77
CA MET A 291 16.08 -5.52 9.59
C MET A 291 15.46 -6.03 8.28
N MET A 292 14.48 -6.96 8.37
CA MET A 292 13.84 -7.56 7.21
C MET A 292 12.85 -6.60 6.56
N LEU A 293 13.03 -6.25 5.29
CA LEU A 293 12.05 -5.54 4.49
C LEU A 293 11.01 -6.52 3.96
N ARG A 294 9.86 -6.62 4.66
CA ARG A 294 8.72 -7.43 4.23
C ARG A 294 7.79 -6.57 3.41
N PHE A 295 7.45 -7.00 2.21
CA PHE A 295 6.64 -6.20 1.32
C PHE A 295 5.55 -6.98 0.58
N HIS A 296 4.48 -6.26 0.32
CA HIS A 296 3.45 -6.59 -0.65
C HIS A 296 3.82 -5.98 -1.99
N THR A 297 3.44 -6.63 -3.08
CA THR A 297 3.58 -6.07 -4.43
C THR A 297 2.22 -6.07 -5.13
N GLN A 298 1.93 -5.00 -5.84
CA GLN A 298 0.85 -4.95 -6.82
C GLN A 298 1.45 -4.69 -8.20
N THR A 299 0.94 -5.36 -9.21
CA THR A 299 1.29 -5.10 -10.60
C THR A 299 0.89 -3.68 -11.01
N ALA A 300 1.66 -3.04 -11.88
CA ALA A 300 1.47 -1.63 -12.24
C ALA A 300 0.20 -1.40 -13.05
N GLY A 301 -0.75 -0.66 -12.49
CA GLY A 301 -1.97 -0.21 -13.17
C GLY A 301 -1.67 0.84 -14.24
N VAL A 302 -0.74 1.76 -13.96
CA VAL A 302 -0.33 2.86 -14.87
C VAL A 302 0.22 2.38 -16.21
N GLN A 303 0.67 1.13 -16.29
CA GLN A 303 1.16 0.52 -17.55
C GLN A 303 0.09 -0.28 -18.30
N LEU A 304 -1.12 -0.38 -17.77
CA LEU A 304 -2.24 -1.03 -18.46
C LEU A 304 -2.96 -0.02 -19.34
N THR A 305 -3.48 -0.50 -20.46
CA THR A 305 -4.08 0.34 -21.50
C THR A 305 -5.55 -0.01 -21.72
N ALA A 306 -6.36 1.00 -22.04
CA ALA A 306 -7.74 0.79 -22.45
C ALA A 306 -7.82 0.17 -23.86
N GLN A 307 -6.82 0.46 -24.69
CA GLN A 307 -6.68 -0.11 -26.04
C GLN A 307 -6.23 -1.58 -25.93
N GLN A 308 -6.91 -2.45 -26.67
CA GLN A 308 -6.63 -3.89 -26.70
C GLN A 308 -6.49 -4.49 -25.28
N PRO A 309 -7.52 -4.42 -24.44
CA PRO A 309 -7.42 -4.70 -22.99
C PRO A 309 -6.93 -6.13 -22.69
N GLU A 310 -7.18 -7.12 -23.57
CA GLU A 310 -6.69 -8.48 -23.40
C GLU A 310 -5.16 -8.57 -23.39
N VAL A 311 -4.46 -7.66 -24.07
CA VAL A 311 -2.98 -7.58 -24.05
C VAL A 311 -2.46 -7.28 -22.64
N ASN A 312 -3.29 -6.67 -21.79
CA ASN A 312 -2.94 -6.44 -20.39
C ASN A 312 -2.72 -7.74 -19.59
N LEU A 313 -3.32 -8.87 -20.00
CA LEU A 313 -3.00 -10.19 -19.40
C LEU A 313 -1.52 -10.52 -19.51
N VAL A 314 -0.91 -10.23 -20.66
CA VAL A 314 0.53 -10.44 -20.88
C VAL A 314 1.35 -9.48 -20.04
N ARG A 315 0.96 -8.19 -19.98
CA ARG A 315 1.66 -7.18 -19.15
C ARG A 315 1.64 -7.59 -17.69
N VAL A 316 0.48 -7.95 -17.16
CA VAL A 316 0.30 -8.39 -15.77
C VAL A 316 1.08 -9.67 -15.49
N ALA A 317 1.15 -10.62 -16.42
CA ALA A 317 1.96 -11.82 -16.25
C ALA A 317 3.46 -11.51 -16.11
N VAL A 318 4.00 -10.60 -16.92
CA VAL A 318 5.40 -10.15 -16.85
C VAL A 318 5.65 -9.39 -15.54
N GLN A 319 4.75 -8.49 -15.14
CA GLN A 319 4.83 -7.74 -13.90
C GLN A 319 4.81 -8.68 -12.67
N ALA A 320 3.91 -9.68 -12.68
CA ALA A 320 3.83 -10.68 -11.62
C ALA A 320 5.09 -11.54 -11.56
N LEU A 321 5.66 -11.91 -12.71
CA LEU A 321 6.93 -12.63 -12.81
C LEU A 321 8.08 -11.83 -12.17
N ALA A 322 8.17 -10.52 -12.45
CA ALA A 322 9.16 -9.64 -11.85
C ALA A 322 9.02 -9.55 -10.32
N ALA A 323 7.79 -9.44 -9.81
CA ALA A 323 7.52 -9.42 -8.37
C ALA A 323 7.96 -10.72 -7.68
N VAL A 324 7.68 -11.88 -8.29
CA VAL A 324 8.04 -13.19 -7.76
C VAL A 324 9.56 -13.38 -7.78
N LEU A 325 10.21 -13.11 -8.89
CA LEU A 325 11.68 -13.16 -8.99
C LEU A 325 12.35 -12.14 -8.05
N GLY A 326 11.67 -11.04 -7.77
CA GLY A 326 12.08 -10.02 -6.81
C GLY A 326 11.88 -10.40 -5.34
N GLY A 327 11.20 -11.51 -5.03
CA GLY A 327 11.08 -12.04 -3.66
C GLY A 327 9.98 -11.41 -2.81
N THR A 328 8.83 -11.03 -3.39
CA THR A 328 7.67 -10.48 -2.67
C THR A 328 7.05 -11.46 -1.68
N GLN A 329 6.50 -10.99 -0.54
CA GLN A 329 5.81 -11.84 0.44
C GLN A 329 4.33 -12.01 0.12
N SER A 330 3.72 -11.05 -0.55
CA SER A 330 2.36 -11.15 -1.05
C SER A 330 2.19 -10.39 -2.36
N LEU A 331 1.29 -10.84 -3.20
CA LEU A 331 1.10 -10.29 -4.54
C LEU A 331 -0.39 -10.06 -4.82
N HIS A 332 -0.70 -8.91 -5.40
CA HIS A 332 -1.94 -8.64 -6.11
C HIS A 332 -1.65 -8.44 -7.60
N THR A 333 -2.42 -9.09 -8.44
CA THR A 333 -2.41 -8.91 -9.88
C THR A 333 -3.63 -8.11 -10.32
N ASN A 334 -3.43 -7.00 -11.03
CA ASN A 334 -4.50 -6.22 -11.61
C ASN A 334 -5.26 -7.05 -12.65
N SER A 335 -6.53 -6.79 -12.81
CA SER A 335 -7.32 -7.38 -13.88
C SER A 335 -7.00 -6.70 -15.23
N TYR A 336 -7.22 -7.41 -16.34
CA TYR A 336 -6.90 -6.86 -17.66
C TYR A 336 -7.76 -5.64 -18.04
N ASP A 337 -8.91 -5.48 -17.39
CA ASP A 337 -9.85 -4.37 -17.57
C ASP A 337 -9.63 -3.20 -16.60
N GLU A 338 -8.57 -3.21 -15.81
CA GLU A 338 -8.22 -2.19 -14.82
C GLU A 338 -8.19 -0.76 -15.37
N ALA A 339 -7.71 -0.60 -16.61
CA ALA A 339 -7.63 0.71 -17.26
C ALA A 339 -9.01 1.23 -17.77
N ILE A 340 -10.05 0.41 -17.69
CA ILE A 340 -11.38 0.73 -18.23
C ILE A 340 -12.40 0.95 -17.12
N ALA A 341 -12.46 0.02 -16.15
CA ALA A 341 -13.45 0.02 -15.09
C ALA A 341 -13.11 -0.93 -13.94
N LEU A 342 -14.02 -1.05 -12.98
CA LEU A 342 -13.96 -2.09 -11.95
C LEU A 342 -13.94 -3.50 -12.60
N PRO A 343 -13.18 -4.46 -12.02
CA PRO A 343 -12.99 -5.75 -12.64
C PRO A 343 -14.28 -6.58 -12.73
N THR A 344 -14.53 -7.13 -13.90
CA THR A 344 -15.57 -8.14 -14.05
C THR A 344 -15.20 -9.42 -13.28
N PRO A 345 -16.17 -10.30 -12.91
CA PRO A 345 -15.86 -11.58 -12.28
C PRO A 345 -14.92 -12.46 -13.10
N LYS A 346 -15.01 -12.40 -14.44
CA LYS A 346 -14.11 -13.11 -15.37
C LYS A 346 -12.69 -12.55 -15.27
N ALA A 347 -12.54 -11.23 -15.33
CA ALA A 347 -11.24 -10.56 -15.29
C ALA A 347 -10.53 -10.78 -13.93
N ALA A 348 -11.25 -10.64 -12.83
CA ALA A 348 -10.72 -10.91 -11.47
C ALA A 348 -10.25 -12.36 -11.32
N ARG A 349 -10.99 -13.33 -11.87
CA ARG A 349 -10.59 -14.74 -11.87
C ARG A 349 -9.31 -14.98 -12.68
N LEU A 350 -9.18 -14.36 -13.87
CA LEU A 350 -7.98 -14.47 -14.71
C LEU A 350 -6.76 -13.85 -14.01
N ALA A 351 -6.92 -12.72 -13.34
CA ALA A 351 -5.87 -12.10 -12.55
C ALA A 351 -5.34 -13.05 -11.47
N LEU A 352 -6.24 -13.73 -10.73
CA LEU A 352 -5.82 -14.75 -9.75
C LEU A 352 -5.15 -15.95 -10.43
N ARG A 353 -5.67 -16.42 -11.58
CA ARG A 353 -5.09 -17.54 -12.33
C ARG A 353 -3.68 -17.23 -12.81
N THR A 354 -3.37 -15.99 -13.16
CA THR A 354 -2.00 -15.57 -13.50
C THR A 354 -1.01 -15.91 -12.38
N GLN A 355 -1.33 -15.58 -11.13
CA GLN A 355 -0.50 -15.94 -9.99
C GLN A 355 -0.38 -17.46 -9.81
N GLN A 356 -1.47 -18.18 -9.99
CA GLN A 356 -1.51 -19.64 -9.81
C GLN A 356 -0.70 -20.37 -10.88
N VAL A 357 -0.73 -19.92 -12.13
CA VAL A 357 0.14 -20.45 -13.20
C VAL A 357 1.61 -20.28 -12.81
N LEU A 358 2.01 -19.07 -12.39
CA LEU A 358 3.39 -18.81 -11.96
C LEU A 358 3.80 -19.69 -10.76
N ALA A 359 2.91 -19.95 -9.82
CA ALA A 359 3.22 -20.71 -8.61
C ALA A 359 3.26 -22.23 -8.83
N TYR A 360 2.41 -22.77 -9.70
CA TYR A 360 2.17 -24.21 -9.77
C TYR A 360 2.57 -24.86 -11.10
N GLU A 361 2.63 -24.11 -12.20
CA GLU A 361 2.98 -24.65 -13.51
C GLU A 361 4.42 -24.33 -13.95
N THR A 362 5.10 -23.41 -13.22
CA THR A 362 6.49 -23.05 -13.48
C THR A 362 7.44 -23.59 -12.41
N ASP A 363 8.75 -23.42 -12.62
CA ASP A 363 9.81 -23.79 -11.69
C ASP A 363 10.24 -22.66 -10.74
N LEU A 364 9.55 -21.51 -10.75
CA LEU A 364 9.86 -20.33 -9.93
C LEU A 364 9.90 -20.60 -8.42
N THR A 365 9.14 -21.61 -7.96
CA THR A 365 9.09 -22.00 -6.55
C THR A 365 10.07 -23.13 -6.20
N LYS A 366 10.94 -23.54 -7.12
CA LYS A 366 11.86 -24.70 -6.93
C LYS A 366 13.24 -24.30 -6.44
N THR A 367 13.62 -23.04 -6.59
CA THR A 367 14.90 -22.50 -6.14
C THR A 367 14.74 -21.10 -5.54
N VAL A 368 15.70 -20.69 -4.73
CA VAL A 368 15.72 -19.34 -4.14
C VAL A 368 16.63 -18.47 -5.00
N ASP A 369 16.14 -17.27 -5.35
CA ASP A 369 16.88 -16.21 -6.04
C ASP A 369 17.67 -16.73 -7.27
N PRO A 370 16.97 -17.18 -8.32
CA PRO A 370 17.62 -17.78 -9.48
C PRO A 370 18.50 -16.80 -10.28
N PHE A 371 18.39 -15.50 -10.02
CA PHE A 371 19.22 -14.47 -10.65
C PHE A 371 20.47 -14.07 -9.86
N ALA A 372 20.68 -14.66 -8.69
CA ALA A 372 21.88 -14.37 -7.90
C ALA A 372 23.17 -14.61 -8.69
N GLY A 373 24.07 -13.62 -8.68
CA GLY A 373 25.33 -13.67 -9.41
C GLY A 373 25.23 -13.35 -10.91
N SER A 374 24.04 -13.03 -11.42
CA SER A 374 23.92 -12.50 -12.79
C SER A 374 24.62 -11.15 -12.88
N TYR A 375 25.60 -11.02 -13.78
CA TYR A 375 26.32 -9.77 -13.99
C TYR A 375 25.38 -8.60 -14.24
N ALA A 376 24.33 -8.78 -15.04
CA ALA A 376 23.35 -7.74 -15.34
C ALA A 376 22.52 -7.36 -14.12
N VAL A 377 21.97 -8.35 -13.41
CA VAL A 377 21.07 -8.08 -12.28
C VAL A 377 21.83 -7.47 -11.09
N GLU A 378 23.05 -7.95 -10.80
CA GLU A 378 23.83 -7.40 -9.69
C GLU A 378 24.35 -5.98 -10.02
N SER A 379 24.73 -5.70 -11.28
CA SER A 379 25.10 -4.35 -11.73
C SER A 379 23.92 -3.40 -11.59
N LEU A 380 22.75 -3.75 -12.12
CA LEU A 380 21.52 -2.95 -11.99
C LEU A 380 21.12 -2.76 -10.52
N THR A 381 21.29 -3.78 -9.67
CA THR A 381 21.00 -3.66 -8.22
C THR A 381 21.89 -2.59 -7.57
N ASN A 382 23.19 -2.59 -7.88
CA ASN A 382 24.12 -1.60 -7.35
C ASN A 382 23.84 -0.19 -7.87
N GLU A 383 23.51 -0.05 -9.14
CA GLU A 383 23.18 1.23 -9.77
C GLU A 383 21.89 1.84 -9.19
N ILE A 384 20.82 1.04 -9.04
CA ILE A 384 19.56 1.48 -8.42
C ILE A 384 19.79 1.84 -6.95
N GLU A 385 20.58 1.05 -6.22
CA GLU A 385 20.93 1.39 -4.83
C GLU A 385 21.64 2.73 -4.75
N ALA A 386 22.65 2.97 -5.59
CA ALA A 386 23.41 4.21 -5.61
C ALA A 386 22.50 5.41 -5.92
N ALA A 387 21.64 5.30 -6.93
CA ALA A 387 20.68 6.34 -7.31
C ALA A 387 19.67 6.62 -6.19
N SER A 388 19.15 5.55 -5.53
CA SER A 388 18.21 5.69 -4.42
C SER A 388 18.86 6.37 -3.22
N ARG A 389 20.08 6.00 -2.86
CA ARG A 389 20.82 6.62 -1.74
C ARG A 389 21.13 8.09 -2.00
N HIS A 390 21.44 8.46 -3.23
CA HIS A 390 21.63 9.86 -3.61
C HIS A 390 20.38 10.69 -3.35
N LEU A 391 19.22 10.22 -3.80
CA LEU A 391 17.92 10.88 -3.55
C LEU A 391 17.57 10.92 -2.05
N MET A 392 17.86 9.84 -1.30
CA MET A 392 17.65 9.83 0.15
C MET A 392 18.52 10.84 0.87
N GLN A 393 19.77 11.02 0.41
CA GLN A 393 20.66 12.05 0.94
C GLN A 393 20.11 13.44 0.66
N GLU A 394 19.63 13.73 -0.55
CA GLU A 394 19.00 15.00 -0.88
C GLU A 394 17.79 15.31 0.01
N ILE A 395 16.98 14.30 0.35
CA ILE A 395 15.86 14.42 1.29
C ILE A 395 16.37 14.73 2.70
N ALA A 396 17.41 14.04 3.15
CA ALA A 396 18.00 14.26 4.47
C ALA A 396 18.58 15.70 4.60
N GLU A 397 19.26 16.20 3.56
CA GLU A 397 19.79 17.57 3.50
C GLU A 397 18.68 18.65 3.54
N ARG A 398 17.46 18.33 3.11
CA ARG A 398 16.28 19.18 3.22
C ARG A 398 15.61 19.15 4.60
N GLY A 399 16.11 18.35 5.53
CA GLY A 399 15.56 18.18 6.87
C GLY A 399 14.64 16.97 7.02
N GLY A 400 14.77 15.98 6.15
CA GLY A 400 14.00 14.73 6.17
C GLY A 400 12.73 14.75 5.33
N ALA A 401 12.01 13.62 5.32
CA ALA A 401 10.89 13.39 4.41
C ALA A 401 9.77 14.42 4.56
N VAL A 402 9.42 14.82 5.77
CA VAL A 402 8.33 15.79 6.03
C VAL A 402 8.67 17.16 5.47
N MET A 403 9.87 17.66 5.77
CA MET A 403 10.31 18.96 5.26
C MET A 403 10.44 18.98 3.75
N ALA A 404 10.94 17.89 3.15
CA ALA A 404 11.03 17.75 1.71
C ALA A 404 9.63 17.71 1.04
N ILE A 405 8.63 17.10 1.70
CA ILE A 405 7.22 17.13 1.26
C ILE A 405 6.67 18.57 1.29
N GLU A 406 6.88 19.29 2.39
CA GLU A 406 6.42 20.68 2.54
C GLU A 406 7.08 21.61 1.51
N GLN A 407 8.31 21.31 1.07
CA GLN A 407 9.02 21.99 -0.01
C GLN A 407 8.58 21.53 -1.41
N GLY A 408 7.69 20.53 -1.54
CA GLY A 408 7.22 19.99 -2.81
C GLY A 408 8.25 19.14 -3.58
N PHE A 409 9.38 18.79 -2.96
CA PHE A 409 10.50 18.13 -3.64
C PHE A 409 10.11 16.81 -4.30
N GLN A 410 9.56 15.86 -3.53
CA GLN A 410 9.22 14.52 -4.06
C GLN A 410 8.16 14.62 -5.17
N LYS A 411 7.15 15.47 -4.99
CA LYS A 411 6.10 15.71 -5.99
C LYS A 411 6.68 16.22 -7.30
N THR A 412 7.53 17.24 -7.24
CA THR A 412 8.19 17.83 -8.43
C THR A 412 9.05 16.80 -9.17
N GLU A 413 9.81 15.98 -8.43
CA GLU A 413 10.63 14.93 -9.03
C GLU A 413 9.80 13.85 -9.74
N ILE A 414 8.67 13.45 -9.15
CA ILE A 414 7.74 12.50 -9.76
C ILE A 414 7.10 13.10 -11.02
N GLU A 415 6.62 14.34 -10.97
CA GLU A 415 6.01 15.03 -12.11
C GLU A 415 7.00 15.17 -13.28
N ARG A 416 8.27 15.48 -12.98
CA ARG A 416 9.34 15.55 -13.98
C ARG A 416 9.56 14.19 -14.67
N ALA A 417 9.63 13.11 -13.88
CA ALA A 417 9.81 11.76 -14.42
C ALA A 417 8.60 11.33 -15.27
N ALA A 418 7.38 11.55 -14.77
CA ALA A 418 6.14 11.27 -15.50
C ALA A 418 6.05 12.01 -16.84
N TYR A 419 6.39 13.29 -16.85
CA TYR A 419 6.42 14.11 -18.06
C TYR A 419 7.44 13.60 -19.08
N GLN A 420 8.63 13.17 -18.62
CA GLN A 420 9.64 12.59 -19.50
C GLN A 420 9.15 11.29 -20.16
N VAL A 421 8.50 10.41 -19.40
CA VAL A 421 7.89 9.18 -19.93
C VAL A 421 6.80 9.50 -20.98
N ALA A 422 5.92 10.45 -20.69
CA ALA A 422 4.86 10.86 -21.62
C ALA A 422 5.48 11.38 -22.94
N ARG A 423 6.49 12.24 -22.88
CA ARG A 423 7.21 12.71 -24.06
C ARG A 423 7.85 11.61 -24.88
N GLN A 424 8.46 10.61 -24.23
CA GLN A 424 9.06 9.47 -24.92
C GLN A 424 8.00 8.62 -25.65
N ILE A 425 6.81 8.45 -25.06
CA ILE A 425 5.69 7.75 -25.69
C ILE A 425 5.17 8.53 -26.90
N ASP A 426 4.95 9.84 -26.76
CA ASP A 426 4.47 10.72 -27.84
C ASP A 426 5.47 10.78 -29.00
N ALA A 427 6.77 10.81 -28.72
CA ALA A 427 7.83 10.77 -29.71
C ALA A 427 8.06 9.38 -30.34
N GLY A 428 7.39 8.32 -29.86
CA GLY A 428 7.61 6.94 -30.29
C GLY A 428 8.95 6.33 -29.85
N GLU A 429 9.67 7.00 -28.96
CA GLU A 429 10.91 6.49 -28.36
C GLU A 429 10.64 5.34 -27.40
N ARG A 430 9.53 5.41 -26.67
CA ARG A 430 8.99 4.33 -25.84
C ARG A 430 7.76 3.73 -26.51
N VAL A 431 7.84 2.44 -26.83
CA VAL A 431 6.74 1.72 -27.47
C VAL A 431 5.76 1.23 -26.40
N VAL A 432 4.48 1.53 -26.62
CA VAL A 432 3.35 0.95 -25.90
C VAL A 432 2.46 0.23 -26.92
N VAL A 433 2.46 -1.10 -26.87
CA VAL A 433 1.72 -1.95 -27.81
C VAL A 433 0.23 -1.63 -27.74
N GLY A 434 -0.39 -1.40 -28.89
CA GLY A 434 -1.80 -1.04 -29.00
C GLY A 434 -2.08 0.46 -28.86
N VAL A 435 -1.12 1.26 -28.38
CA VAL A 435 -1.29 2.71 -28.17
C VAL A 435 -0.56 3.53 -29.23
N ASN A 436 0.76 3.39 -29.34
CA ASN A 436 1.56 4.14 -30.32
C ASN A 436 2.24 3.23 -31.36
N ARG A 437 2.08 1.91 -31.22
CA ARG A 437 2.54 0.91 -32.19
C ARG A 437 1.64 -0.33 -32.15
N PHE A 438 1.44 -0.99 -33.28
CA PHE A 438 0.53 -2.13 -33.46
C PHE A 438 -0.93 -1.80 -33.12
N ILE A 439 -1.35 -0.62 -33.52
CA ILE A 439 -2.70 -0.08 -33.35
C ILE A 439 -3.67 -0.87 -34.26
N LEU A 440 -4.88 -1.14 -33.76
CA LEU A 440 -5.98 -1.68 -34.54
C LEU A 440 -6.82 -0.54 -35.11
N ASP A 441 -7.34 -0.73 -36.37
CA ASP A 441 -8.23 0.25 -36.98
C ASP A 441 -9.62 0.28 -36.32
N GLU A 442 -10.05 -0.85 -35.77
CA GLU A 442 -11.29 -1.00 -35.01
C GLU A 442 -11.02 -1.83 -33.74
N GLU A 443 -11.49 -1.39 -32.60
CA GLU A 443 -11.41 -2.10 -31.32
C GLU A 443 -12.77 -2.72 -30.97
N GLU A 444 -12.75 -3.91 -30.36
CA GLU A 444 -13.97 -4.52 -29.84
C GLU A 444 -14.55 -3.69 -28.69
N PRO A 445 -15.89 -3.43 -28.69
CA PRO A 445 -16.51 -2.68 -27.61
C PRO A 445 -16.41 -3.45 -26.29
N TYR A 446 -15.94 -2.78 -25.24
CA TYR A 446 -15.91 -3.31 -23.88
C TYR A 446 -17.06 -2.74 -23.06
N GLU A 447 -17.86 -3.61 -22.41
CA GLU A 447 -18.92 -3.18 -21.50
C GLU A 447 -18.41 -3.08 -20.07
N PRO A 448 -18.21 -1.84 -19.52
CA PRO A 448 -17.73 -1.66 -18.17
C PRO A 448 -18.77 -2.02 -17.11
N LEU A 449 -18.32 -2.56 -15.98
CA LEU A 449 -19.16 -2.74 -14.81
C LEU A 449 -19.61 -1.36 -14.27
N ARG A 450 -20.92 -1.14 -14.11
CA ARG A 450 -21.48 0.11 -13.59
C ARG A 450 -21.90 -0.06 -12.14
N VAL A 451 -21.53 0.92 -11.29
CA VAL A 451 -21.98 0.99 -9.91
C VAL A 451 -23.43 1.46 -9.86
N ASN A 452 -24.25 0.84 -9.00
CA ASN A 452 -25.65 1.17 -8.85
C ASN A 452 -25.83 2.55 -8.16
N PRO A 453 -26.48 3.55 -8.78
CA PRO A 453 -26.67 4.88 -8.17
C PRO A 453 -27.51 4.88 -6.89
N ALA A 454 -28.26 3.81 -6.61
CA ALA A 454 -29.07 3.70 -5.39
C ALA A 454 -28.23 3.52 -4.12
N ILE A 455 -26.93 3.14 -4.25
CA ILE A 455 -26.03 2.89 -3.10
C ILE A 455 -25.92 4.14 -2.23
N GLU A 456 -25.64 5.29 -2.83
CA GLU A 456 -25.48 6.56 -2.12
C GLU A 456 -26.73 6.93 -1.31
N ARG A 457 -27.92 6.86 -1.93
CA ARG A 457 -29.17 7.13 -1.24
C ARG A 457 -29.43 6.18 -0.08
N ASN A 458 -29.24 4.88 -0.30
CA ASN A 458 -29.45 3.87 0.73
C ASN A 458 -28.49 4.06 1.91
N GLN A 459 -27.25 4.46 1.64
CA GLN A 459 -26.26 4.72 2.69
C GLN A 459 -26.64 5.96 3.51
N ALA A 460 -27.09 7.04 2.87
CA ALA A 460 -27.58 8.24 3.55
C ALA A 460 -28.81 7.95 4.43
N GLU A 461 -29.77 7.13 3.96
CA GLU A 461 -30.94 6.71 4.74
C GLU A 461 -30.53 5.88 5.97
N ARG A 462 -29.56 4.98 5.84
CA ARG A 462 -29.01 4.19 6.96
C ARG A 462 -28.33 5.08 8.00
N LEU A 463 -27.57 6.09 7.58
CA LEU A 463 -26.97 7.09 8.46
C LEU A 463 -28.02 7.89 9.23
N ALA A 464 -29.06 8.37 8.56
CA ALA A 464 -30.15 9.10 9.20
C ALA A 464 -30.82 8.24 10.28
N ALA A 465 -31.10 6.97 9.99
CA ALA A 465 -31.67 6.02 10.95
C ALA A 465 -30.75 5.74 12.14
N LEU A 466 -29.42 5.61 11.90
CA LEU A 466 -28.43 5.42 12.95
C LEU A 466 -28.41 6.62 13.91
N ARG A 467 -28.34 7.84 13.36
CA ARG A 467 -28.32 9.07 14.18
C ARG A 467 -29.61 9.27 14.97
N ALA A 468 -30.79 8.94 14.38
CA ALA A 468 -32.08 9.02 15.07
C ALA A 468 -32.23 8.00 16.21
N GLY A 469 -31.54 6.85 16.12
CA GLY A 469 -31.67 5.74 17.08
C GLY A 469 -30.55 5.63 18.12
N ARG A 470 -29.66 6.63 18.26
CA ARG A 470 -28.54 6.62 19.23
C ARG A 470 -28.75 7.62 20.37
N ASP A 471 -28.01 7.46 21.46
CA ASP A 471 -27.91 8.46 22.52
C ASP A 471 -27.00 9.62 22.06
N GLN A 472 -27.63 10.68 21.54
CA GLN A 472 -26.90 11.82 20.99
C GLN A 472 -26.07 12.55 22.06
N ALA A 473 -26.57 12.66 23.30
CA ALA A 473 -25.85 13.34 24.38
C ALA A 473 -24.56 12.58 24.76
N ALA A 474 -24.61 11.25 24.78
CA ALA A 474 -23.42 10.43 25.02
C ALA A 474 -22.42 10.56 23.88
N VAL A 475 -22.87 10.61 22.62
CA VAL A 475 -21.98 10.81 21.47
C VAL A 475 -21.34 12.20 21.52
N ASP A 476 -22.10 13.26 21.80
CA ASP A 476 -21.56 14.62 21.87
C ASP A 476 -20.48 14.74 22.99
N ALA A 477 -20.73 14.15 24.16
CA ALA A 477 -19.74 14.10 25.24
C ALA A 477 -18.46 13.36 24.84
N ALA A 478 -18.58 12.24 24.12
CA ALA A 478 -17.42 11.47 23.63
C ALA A 478 -16.64 12.24 22.55
N LEU A 479 -17.31 13.01 21.68
CA LEU A 479 -16.64 13.87 20.69
C LEU A 479 -15.89 15.03 21.37
N GLU A 480 -16.41 15.61 22.47
CA GLU A 480 -15.68 16.62 23.26
C GLU A 480 -14.45 16.02 23.95
N GLU A 481 -14.53 14.78 24.43
CA GLU A 481 -13.36 14.09 25.00
C GLU A 481 -12.28 13.88 23.92
N ILE A 482 -12.64 13.50 22.66
CA ILE A 482 -11.69 13.43 21.55
C ILE A 482 -10.98 14.78 21.37
N ARG A 483 -11.73 15.89 21.33
CA ARG A 483 -11.16 17.25 21.19
C ARG A 483 -10.23 17.59 22.36
N ALA A 484 -10.61 17.24 23.58
CA ALA A 484 -9.80 17.50 24.77
C ALA A 484 -8.46 16.76 24.71
N VAL A 485 -8.48 15.47 24.41
CA VAL A 485 -7.26 14.64 24.28
C VAL A 485 -6.42 15.08 23.07
N ALA A 486 -7.05 15.48 21.96
CA ALA A 486 -6.36 15.97 20.77
C ALA A 486 -5.58 17.28 21.03
N ARG A 487 -6.09 18.19 21.89
CA ARG A 487 -5.37 19.40 22.32
C ARG A 487 -4.17 19.11 23.21
N GLY A 488 -4.19 18.00 23.95
CA GLY A 488 -3.11 17.55 24.82
C GLY A 488 -2.14 16.61 24.12
N THR A 489 -1.43 15.79 24.91
CA THR A 489 -0.45 14.79 24.43
C THR A 489 -0.94 13.35 24.52
N GLY A 490 -2.16 13.14 25.02
CA GLY A 490 -2.74 11.81 25.20
C GLY A 490 -2.93 11.04 23.88
N ASN A 491 -3.10 9.72 23.99
CA ASN A 491 -3.39 8.88 22.85
C ASN A 491 -4.87 8.98 22.47
N VAL A 492 -5.14 9.51 21.29
CA VAL A 492 -6.51 9.76 20.81
C VAL A 492 -7.29 8.49 20.46
N LEU A 493 -6.63 7.33 20.30
CA LEU A 493 -7.32 6.09 19.93
C LEU A 493 -8.29 5.60 21.01
N TYR A 494 -7.98 5.84 22.29
CA TYR A 494 -8.87 5.42 23.39
C TYR A 494 -10.22 6.16 23.35
N PRO A 495 -10.29 7.51 23.36
CA PRO A 495 -11.56 8.21 23.23
C PRO A 495 -12.23 8.01 21.86
N LEU A 496 -11.46 7.85 20.76
CA LEU A 496 -12.02 7.48 19.45
C LEU A 496 -12.78 6.16 19.51
N LYS A 497 -12.20 5.13 20.15
CA LYS A 497 -12.85 3.83 20.30
C LYS A 497 -14.17 3.94 21.06
N GLU A 498 -14.19 4.73 22.13
CA GLU A 498 -15.40 4.91 22.93
C GLU A 498 -16.50 5.63 22.14
N ALA A 499 -16.16 6.71 21.44
CA ALA A 499 -17.12 7.42 20.59
C ALA A 499 -17.71 6.48 19.51
N LEU A 500 -16.87 5.68 18.84
CA LEU A 500 -17.33 4.70 17.83
C LEU A 500 -18.22 3.60 18.46
N ARG A 501 -17.94 3.17 19.69
CA ARG A 501 -18.79 2.23 20.45
C ARG A 501 -20.17 2.81 20.72
N LEU A 502 -20.25 4.12 21.00
CA LEU A 502 -21.48 4.88 21.19
C LEU A 502 -22.18 5.23 19.87
N ARG A 503 -21.72 4.72 18.76
CA ARG A 503 -22.26 4.89 17.41
C ARG A 503 -22.00 6.30 16.82
N ALA A 504 -20.91 6.96 17.21
CA ALA A 504 -20.38 8.07 16.43
C ALA A 504 -19.97 7.57 15.04
N THR A 505 -20.08 8.41 14.02
CA THR A 505 -19.72 8.10 12.65
C THR A 505 -18.27 8.38 12.35
N VAL A 506 -17.74 7.84 11.24
CA VAL A 506 -16.39 8.13 10.75
C VAL A 506 -16.21 9.63 10.52
N GLY A 507 -17.21 10.29 9.90
CA GLY A 507 -17.20 11.72 9.65
C GLY A 507 -17.18 12.54 10.95
N GLU A 508 -17.98 12.19 11.93
CA GLU A 508 -18.07 12.92 13.21
C GLU A 508 -16.74 12.87 13.99
N VAL A 509 -16.12 11.70 14.12
CA VAL A 509 -14.84 11.58 14.83
C VAL A 509 -13.70 12.26 14.07
N CYS A 510 -13.69 12.18 12.73
CA CYS A 510 -12.72 12.90 11.92
C CYS A 510 -12.92 14.42 11.99
N HIS A 511 -14.15 14.91 12.05
CA HIS A 511 -14.44 16.33 12.26
C HIS A 511 -13.99 16.82 13.63
N ALA A 512 -14.21 16.04 14.70
CA ALA A 512 -13.72 16.38 16.03
C ALA A 512 -12.19 16.56 16.06
N LEU A 513 -11.46 15.73 15.31
CA LEU A 513 -10.01 15.91 15.13
C LEU A 513 -9.66 17.12 14.24
N ARG A 514 -10.41 17.36 13.15
CA ARG A 514 -10.22 18.55 12.28
C ARG A 514 -10.41 19.86 13.04
N ASP A 515 -11.36 19.92 13.99
CA ASP A 515 -11.61 21.10 14.80
C ASP A 515 -10.37 21.51 15.64
N VAL A 516 -9.52 20.55 15.98
CA VAL A 516 -8.32 20.78 16.79
C VAL A 516 -7.06 20.90 15.93
N TRP A 517 -6.91 20.03 14.95
CA TRP A 517 -5.66 19.89 14.18
C TRP A 517 -5.68 20.65 12.85
N GLY A 518 -6.86 21.10 12.41
CA GLY A 518 -7.07 21.69 11.10
C GLY A 518 -7.10 20.64 9.98
N ALA A 519 -7.43 21.11 8.79
CA ALA A 519 -7.35 20.33 7.56
C ALA A 519 -6.09 20.78 6.77
N TYR A 520 -5.40 19.82 6.17
CA TYR A 520 -4.29 20.13 5.28
C TYR A 520 -4.80 20.81 4.01
N ARG A 521 -4.11 21.89 3.63
CA ARG A 521 -4.30 22.57 2.35
C ARG A 521 -2.94 22.60 1.65
N PRO A 522 -2.82 22.01 0.44
CA PRO A 522 -1.59 22.15 -0.32
C PRO A 522 -1.28 23.65 -0.51
N THR A 523 -0.05 24.03 -0.30
CA THR A 523 0.45 25.29 -0.82
C THR A 523 0.52 25.11 -2.33
N ASP A 524 -0.21 25.93 -3.07
CA ASP A 524 -0.09 25.97 -4.53
C ASP A 524 1.39 26.20 -4.87
N ALA A 525 2.01 25.17 -5.45
CA ALA A 525 3.38 25.22 -5.94
C ALA A 525 3.40 25.78 -7.36
#